data_3d1188f5fdab41cbc0c3425cbdd4b98b
#
_entry.id   3d1188f5fdab41cbc0c3425cbdd4b98b
#
_cell.length_a   1.000
_cell.length_b   1.000
_cell.length_c   1.000
_cell.angle_alpha   90.00
_cell.angle_beta   90.00
_cell.angle_gamma   90.00
#
_symmetry.space_group_name_H-M   'P 1'
#
loop_
_entity.id
_entity.type
_entity.pdbx_description
1 polymer ?
#
loop_
_entity_poly.entity_id
_entity_poly.type
_entity_poly.pdbx_seq_one_letter_code
_entity_poly.pdbx_strand_id
1 'polypeptide(L)'
;MKMCLILEVSKSGFYDWMKRPPSNRAKENAMIIERIRIINKNKNKCVYGSPRIHKDLVESGIKCSKNRVARLMKKANISSVINKKWKATTNSKHSLPVAQNLLNQNFHAAKINEVWTSDITYIWTKEGWLYLCVILDLYSRKVIGWSMDKSMKMKLVLKAIKQAIGRRGSSEGVIIHSDRGVQYAALFIQYFLEKNGFKQSMSRKGNCYDNAVTESFFHTLKTEHVYFENYKTRAEAMSSIFSYIEIFYNMERRHSSLGYISPDNYERIAKEKTA
;
A
#
# COMPACT_ATOMS: atom_id res chain seq x y z
N MET A 1 -46.63 0.00 31.22
CA MET A 1 -46.59 0.25 32.68
C MET A 1 -46.01 -0.90 33.51
N LYS A 2 -46.28 -2.16 33.23
CA LYS A 2 -45.73 -3.32 33.98
C LYS A 2 -44.17 -3.36 33.94
N MET A 3 -43.50 -2.96 32.84
CA MET A 3 -42.05 -2.97 32.72
C MET A 3 -41.32 -2.04 33.71
N CYS A 4 -41.86 -0.85 34.02
CA CYS A 4 -41.24 0.04 34.99
C CYS A 4 -41.23 -0.52 36.39
N LEU A 5 -42.26 -1.28 36.75
CA LEU A 5 -42.37 -1.99 38.04
C LEU A 5 -41.37 -3.16 38.12
N ILE A 6 -41.24 -3.95 37.05
CA ILE A 6 -40.31 -5.09 36.98
C ILE A 6 -38.86 -4.66 37.03
N LEU A 7 -38.55 -3.51 36.38
CA LEU A 7 -37.18 -2.95 36.30
C LEU A 7 -36.85 -1.96 37.43
N GLU A 8 -37.78 -1.80 38.40
CA GLU A 8 -37.65 -0.92 39.57
C GLU A 8 -37.26 0.53 39.21
N VAL A 9 -37.76 1.04 38.06
CA VAL A 9 -37.51 2.42 37.62
C VAL A 9 -38.75 3.29 37.74
N SER A 10 -38.57 4.58 38.06
CA SER A 10 -39.71 5.48 38.16
C SER A 10 -40.37 5.72 36.78
N LYS A 11 -41.69 5.76 36.75
CA LYS A 11 -42.47 6.01 35.53
C LYS A 11 -42.10 7.38 34.89
N SER A 12 -42.03 8.43 35.71
CA SER A 12 -41.63 9.77 35.27
C SER A 12 -40.22 9.76 34.65
N GLY A 13 -39.25 9.15 35.35
CA GLY A 13 -37.87 9.02 34.85
C GLY A 13 -37.77 8.28 33.52
N PHE A 14 -38.63 7.25 33.32
CA PHE A 14 -38.69 6.52 32.04
C PHE A 14 -39.22 7.42 30.90
N TYR A 15 -40.30 8.16 31.13
CA TYR A 15 -40.85 9.07 30.12
C TYR A 15 -39.96 10.27 29.85
N ASP A 16 -39.30 10.83 30.86
CA ASP A 16 -38.29 11.89 30.69
C ASP A 16 -37.09 11.39 29.92
N TRP A 17 -36.64 10.15 30.16
CA TRP A 17 -35.56 9.53 29.39
C TRP A 17 -35.98 9.34 27.92
N MET A 18 -37.21 8.88 27.64
CA MET A 18 -37.70 8.74 26.24
C MET A 18 -37.81 10.07 25.50
N LYS A 19 -38.17 11.17 26.19
CA LYS A 19 -38.31 12.50 25.60
C LYS A 19 -37.01 13.27 25.54
N ARG A 20 -35.95 12.77 26.20
CA ARG A 20 -34.66 13.50 26.29
C ARG A 20 -34.01 13.63 24.93
N PRO A 21 -33.65 14.87 24.50
CA PRO A 21 -32.93 15.05 23.26
C PRO A 21 -31.54 14.41 23.32
N PRO A 22 -30.97 13.98 22.19
CA PRO A 22 -29.63 13.42 22.15
C PRO A 22 -28.60 14.35 22.79
N SER A 23 -27.76 13.81 23.66
CA SER A 23 -26.68 14.57 24.30
C SER A 23 -25.72 15.13 23.23
N ASN A 24 -24.97 16.18 23.57
CA ASN A 24 -23.93 16.75 22.67
C ASN A 24 -22.95 15.65 22.21
N ARG A 25 -22.59 14.74 23.12
CA ARG A 25 -21.73 13.58 22.78
C ARG A 25 -22.39 12.63 21.78
N ALA A 26 -23.71 12.43 21.85
CA ALA A 26 -24.45 11.61 20.89
C ALA A 26 -24.50 12.28 19.52
N LYS A 27 -24.74 13.61 19.46
CA LYS A 27 -24.72 14.41 18.23
C LYS A 27 -23.34 14.37 17.55
N GLU A 28 -22.25 14.57 18.30
CA GLU A 28 -20.90 14.46 17.80
C GLU A 28 -20.59 13.02 17.26
N ASN A 29 -21.02 12.00 17.99
CA ASN A 29 -20.82 10.61 17.55
C ASN A 29 -21.56 10.33 16.23
N ALA A 30 -22.78 10.85 16.06
CA ALA A 30 -23.53 10.72 14.83
C ALA A 30 -22.80 11.41 13.64
N MET A 31 -22.28 12.62 13.86
CA MET A 31 -21.47 13.34 12.86
C MET A 31 -20.21 12.55 12.49
N ILE A 32 -19.49 12.02 13.48
CA ILE A 32 -18.27 11.21 13.21
C ILE A 32 -18.63 9.93 12.43
N ILE A 33 -19.72 9.24 12.79
CA ILE A 33 -20.19 8.04 12.07
C ILE A 33 -20.47 8.38 10.60
N GLU A 34 -21.14 9.50 10.33
CA GLU A 34 -21.44 9.89 8.96
C GLU A 34 -20.16 10.19 8.16
N ARG A 35 -19.18 10.85 8.75
CA ARG A 35 -17.87 11.04 8.12
C ARG A 35 -17.15 9.73 7.87
N ILE A 36 -17.19 8.79 8.81
CA ILE A 36 -16.63 7.43 8.62
C ILE A 36 -17.32 6.72 7.45
N ARG A 37 -18.65 6.83 7.31
CA ARG A 37 -19.38 6.26 6.17
C ARG A 37 -18.96 6.86 4.84
N ILE A 38 -18.77 8.18 4.77
CA ILE A 38 -18.29 8.85 3.56
C ILE A 38 -16.89 8.33 3.17
N ILE A 39 -15.97 8.23 4.13
CA ILE A 39 -14.63 7.67 3.88
C ILE A 39 -14.73 6.21 3.40
N ASN A 40 -15.56 5.40 4.05
CA ASN A 40 -15.69 3.97 3.72
C ASN A 40 -16.40 3.71 2.37
N LYS A 41 -17.26 4.63 1.91
CA LYS A 41 -17.87 4.55 0.56
C LYS A 41 -16.86 4.76 -0.57
N ASN A 42 -15.71 5.38 -0.30
CA ASN A 42 -14.65 5.50 -1.29
C ASN A 42 -14.05 4.12 -1.58
N LYS A 43 -14.06 3.70 -2.85
CA LYS A 43 -13.62 2.37 -3.31
C LYS A 43 -12.22 2.00 -2.83
N ASN A 44 -11.30 2.95 -2.80
CA ASN A 44 -9.92 2.73 -2.37
C ASN A 44 -9.73 2.80 -0.85
N LYS A 45 -10.67 3.42 -0.12
CA LYS A 45 -10.58 3.61 1.34
C LYS A 45 -11.46 2.65 2.15
N CYS A 46 -12.32 1.84 1.50
CA CYS A 46 -13.12 0.82 2.18
C CYS A 46 -12.28 -0.23 2.93
N VAL A 47 -11.01 -0.37 2.55
CA VAL A 47 -9.99 -1.22 3.19
C VAL A 47 -9.35 -0.59 4.44
N TYR A 48 -9.70 0.68 4.78
CA TYR A 48 -9.11 1.36 5.92
C TYR A 48 -9.70 0.86 7.25
N GLY A 49 -8.82 0.43 8.15
CA GLY A 49 -9.17 0.23 9.55
C GLY A 49 -9.15 1.53 10.36
N SER A 50 -9.56 1.45 11.62
CA SER A 50 -9.67 2.61 12.52
C SER A 50 -8.42 3.52 12.60
N PRO A 51 -7.15 3.04 12.49
CA PRO A 51 -6.01 3.93 12.52
C PRO A 51 -5.92 4.88 11.33
N ARG A 52 -6.19 4.39 10.11
CA ARG A 52 -6.18 5.20 8.89
C ARG A 52 -7.37 6.16 8.84
N ILE A 53 -8.57 5.68 9.19
CA ILE A 53 -9.78 6.52 9.29
C ILE A 53 -9.59 7.62 10.34
N HIS A 54 -9.01 7.32 11.50
CA HIS A 54 -8.71 8.31 12.52
C HIS A 54 -7.82 9.44 11.97
N LYS A 55 -6.79 9.12 11.19
CA LYS A 55 -5.93 10.12 10.56
C LYS A 55 -6.68 11.00 9.56
N ASP A 56 -7.55 10.41 8.72
CA ASP A 56 -8.39 11.17 7.79
C ASP A 56 -9.33 12.15 8.54
N LEU A 57 -9.93 11.71 9.65
CA LEU A 57 -10.80 12.54 10.48
C LEU A 57 -10.03 13.71 11.13
N VAL A 58 -8.85 13.44 11.70
CA VAL A 58 -8.03 14.47 12.35
C VAL A 58 -7.56 15.51 11.34
N GLU A 59 -7.13 15.12 10.15
CA GLU A 59 -6.74 16.04 9.08
C GLU A 59 -7.91 16.86 8.54
N SER A 60 -9.15 16.34 8.62
CA SER A 60 -10.36 17.10 8.32
C SER A 60 -10.85 17.98 9.49
N GLY A 61 -10.04 18.16 10.54
CA GLY A 61 -10.33 19.02 11.69
C GLY A 61 -11.18 18.37 12.80
N ILE A 62 -11.52 17.08 12.69
CA ILE A 62 -12.36 16.41 13.69
C ILE A 62 -11.49 15.86 14.84
N LYS A 63 -11.58 16.48 16.01
CA LYS A 63 -10.89 16.05 17.22
C LYS A 63 -11.54 14.77 17.80
N CYS A 64 -10.87 13.63 17.65
CA CYS A 64 -11.32 12.35 18.19
C CYS A 64 -10.13 11.45 18.52
N SER A 65 -10.30 10.46 19.39
CA SER A 65 -9.26 9.45 19.66
C SER A 65 -9.44 8.22 18.74
N LYS A 66 -8.34 7.51 18.47
CA LYS A 66 -8.34 6.27 17.70
C LYS A 66 -9.33 5.23 18.28
N ASN A 67 -9.39 5.11 19.62
CA ASN A 67 -10.29 4.18 20.28
C ASN A 67 -11.77 4.59 20.13
N ARG A 68 -12.05 5.91 20.12
CA ARG A 68 -13.42 6.40 19.83
C ARG A 68 -13.82 6.02 18.40
N VAL A 69 -12.95 6.21 17.42
CA VAL A 69 -13.21 5.81 16.03
C VAL A 69 -13.47 4.31 15.91
N ALA A 70 -12.62 3.46 16.51
CA ALA A 70 -12.81 2.01 16.47
C ALA A 70 -14.17 1.58 17.05
N ARG A 71 -14.58 2.16 18.20
CA ARG A 71 -15.87 1.91 18.82
C ARG A 71 -17.04 2.37 17.96
N LEU A 72 -16.94 3.54 17.32
CA LEU A 72 -17.99 4.07 16.45
C LEU A 72 -18.11 3.28 15.16
N MET A 73 -17.00 2.80 14.57
CA MET A 73 -17.01 1.87 13.44
C MET A 73 -17.77 0.60 13.79
N LYS A 74 -17.44 -0.03 14.95
CA LYS A 74 -18.15 -1.22 15.44
C LYS A 74 -19.65 -0.96 15.62
N LYS A 75 -20.03 0.18 16.24
CA LYS A 75 -21.43 0.57 16.45
C LYS A 75 -22.19 0.77 15.12
N ALA A 76 -21.51 1.24 14.08
CA ALA A 76 -22.08 1.48 12.77
C ALA A 76 -22.00 0.27 11.82
N ASN A 77 -21.52 -0.90 12.30
CA ASN A 77 -21.25 -2.10 11.51
C ASN A 77 -20.32 -1.85 10.30
N ILE A 78 -19.32 -0.96 10.49
CA ILE A 78 -18.31 -0.67 9.49
C ILE A 78 -17.02 -1.39 9.85
N SER A 79 -16.53 -2.23 8.96
CA SER A 79 -15.24 -2.92 9.09
C SER A 79 -14.40 -2.71 7.85
N SER A 80 -13.07 -2.82 7.98
CA SER A 80 -12.21 -2.85 6.80
C SER A 80 -12.44 -4.13 6.01
N VAL A 81 -12.56 -4.00 4.70
CA VAL A 81 -12.72 -5.15 3.82
C VAL A 81 -11.33 -5.68 3.48
N ILE A 82 -11.00 -6.91 3.97
CA ILE A 82 -9.70 -7.55 3.68
C ILE A 82 -10.00 -8.88 2.98
N ASN A 83 -9.46 -9.06 1.77
CA ASN A 83 -9.54 -10.31 1.06
C ASN A 83 -8.41 -11.28 1.45
N LYS A 84 -8.66 -12.59 1.27
CA LYS A 84 -7.88 -13.72 1.82
C LYS A 84 -6.41 -13.75 1.43
N LYS A 85 -5.59 -14.43 2.26
CA LYS A 85 -4.14 -14.67 2.12
C LYS A 85 -3.75 -15.26 0.76
N TRP A 86 -2.66 -14.75 0.20
CA TRP A 86 -2.02 -15.17 -1.03
C TRP A 86 -0.81 -16.10 -0.76
N LYS A 87 -0.42 -16.92 -1.76
CA LYS A 87 0.71 -17.85 -1.73
C LYS A 87 1.76 -17.41 -2.76
N ALA A 88 3.02 -17.22 -2.35
CA ALA A 88 4.11 -16.82 -3.23
C ALA A 88 4.68 -18.03 -4.02
N THR A 89 5.08 -17.81 -5.29
CA THR A 89 5.75 -18.81 -6.12
C THR A 89 6.77 -18.13 -7.02
N THR A 90 8.06 -18.19 -6.63
CA THR A 90 9.19 -17.73 -7.47
C THR A 90 10.04 -18.92 -7.88
N ASN A 91 10.42 -19.00 -9.17
CA ASN A 91 11.36 -20.01 -9.67
C ASN A 91 12.77 -19.39 -9.76
N SER A 92 13.67 -19.78 -8.84
CA SER A 92 15.04 -19.27 -8.74
C SER A 92 16.12 -20.27 -9.20
N LYS A 93 15.76 -21.31 -9.98
CA LYS A 93 16.71 -22.32 -10.46
C LYS A 93 17.28 -21.91 -11.83
N HIS A 94 18.44 -21.25 -11.84
CA HIS A 94 19.22 -20.96 -13.04
C HIS A 94 20.71 -20.84 -12.71
N SER A 95 21.58 -20.93 -13.75
CA SER A 95 23.05 -20.86 -13.67
C SER A 95 23.64 -19.47 -13.99
N LEU A 96 22.80 -18.42 -14.11
CA LEU A 96 23.26 -17.07 -14.40
C LEU A 96 24.00 -16.45 -13.21
N PRO A 97 24.96 -15.51 -13.43
CA PRO A 97 25.68 -14.81 -12.38
C PRO A 97 24.70 -14.08 -11.45
N VAL A 98 24.93 -14.19 -10.15
CA VAL A 98 24.07 -13.60 -9.10
C VAL A 98 24.89 -12.59 -8.31
N ALA A 99 24.39 -11.37 -8.20
CA ALA A 99 25.01 -10.32 -7.38
C ALA A 99 24.95 -10.66 -5.88
N GLN A 100 25.91 -10.13 -5.12
CA GLN A 100 25.94 -10.28 -3.66
C GLN A 100 24.73 -9.60 -3.01
N ASN A 101 24.23 -10.16 -1.90
CA ASN A 101 23.20 -9.50 -1.11
C ASN A 101 23.83 -8.37 -0.26
N LEU A 102 23.60 -7.12 -0.64
CA LEU A 102 24.09 -5.94 0.07
C LEU A 102 23.15 -5.47 1.17
N LEU A 103 21.85 -5.83 1.09
CA LEU A 103 20.85 -5.39 2.05
C LEU A 103 20.88 -6.18 3.37
N ASN A 104 21.16 -7.48 3.31
CA ASN A 104 21.14 -8.37 4.49
C ASN A 104 19.92 -8.18 5.41
N GLN A 105 18.73 -8.03 4.80
CA GLN A 105 17.45 -7.77 5.49
C GLN A 105 17.38 -6.41 6.23
N ASN A 106 18.32 -5.52 6.02
CA ASN A 106 18.23 -4.15 6.50
C ASN A 106 17.37 -3.33 5.52
N PHE A 107 16.08 -3.23 5.81
CA PHE A 107 15.11 -2.47 5.00
C PHE A 107 14.94 -1.02 5.46
N HIS A 108 15.94 -0.48 6.11
CA HIS A 108 16.00 0.92 6.50
C HIS A 108 16.90 1.69 5.51
N ALA A 109 16.34 2.70 4.86
CA ALA A 109 17.09 3.67 4.07
C ALA A 109 17.02 5.03 4.77
N ALA A 110 18.15 5.75 4.85
CA ALA A 110 18.24 7.03 5.55
C ALA A 110 17.76 8.20 4.69
N LYS A 111 17.82 8.06 3.36
CA LYS A 111 17.48 9.13 2.40
C LYS A 111 16.83 8.58 1.13
N ILE A 112 16.19 9.48 0.41
CA ILE A 112 15.64 9.23 -0.94
C ILE A 112 16.77 8.77 -1.86
N ASN A 113 16.50 7.79 -2.74
CA ASN A 113 17.45 7.24 -3.72
C ASN A 113 18.69 6.56 -3.10
N GLU A 114 18.59 6.06 -1.87
CA GLU A 114 19.66 5.23 -1.30
C GLU A 114 19.53 3.77 -1.73
N VAL A 115 18.32 3.22 -1.61
CA VAL A 115 18.02 1.84 -1.97
C VAL A 115 16.69 1.78 -2.72
N TRP A 116 16.71 1.14 -3.88
CA TRP A 116 15.50 0.77 -4.63
C TRP A 116 15.30 -0.73 -4.56
N THR A 117 14.05 -1.16 -4.39
CA THR A 117 13.71 -2.58 -4.42
C THR A 117 12.81 -2.88 -5.61
N SER A 118 13.00 -4.04 -6.23
CA SER A 118 12.26 -4.44 -7.42
C SER A 118 11.78 -5.88 -7.34
N ASP A 119 10.61 -6.13 -7.90
CA ASP A 119 10.07 -7.48 -8.05
C ASP A 119 9.00 -7.51 -9.16
N ILE A 120 8.60 -8.71 -9.55
CA ILE A 120 7.58 -8.95 -10.58
C ILE A 120 6.43 -9.74 -9.96
N THR A 121 5.22 -9.26 -10.21
CA THR A 121 4.00 -10.01 -9.89
C THR A 121 3.16 -10.26 -11.14
N TYR A 122 2.15 -11.10 -11.00
CA TYR A 122 1.20 -11.41 -12.07
C TYR A 122 -0.25 -11.18 -11.59
N ILE A 123 -1.07 -10.74 -12.52
CA ILE A 123 -2.48 -10.41 -12.34
C ILE A 123 -3.28 -11.15 -13.39
N TRP A 124 -4.34 -11.82 -12.96
CA TRP A 124 -5.19 -12.56 -13.86
C TRP A 124 -6.19 -11.63 -14.57
N THR A 125 -6.36 -11.82 -15.88
CA THR A 125 -7.43 -11.24 -16.70
C THR A 125 -8.08 -12.32 -17.55
N LYS A 126 -9.26 -12.07 -18.10
CA LYS A 126 -9.88 -13.05 -19.01
C LYS A 126 -9.11 -13.28 -20.31
N GLU A 127 -8.21 -12.35 -20.67
CA GLU A 127 -7.26 -12.52 -21.79
C GLU A 127 -5.98 -13.29 -21.38
N GLY A 128 -5.84 -13.70 -20.12
CA GLY A 128 -4.68 -14.36 -19.55
C GLY A 128 -3.83 -13.46 -18.65
N TRP A 129 -2.64 -13.91 -18.29
CA TRP A 129 -1.78 -13.22 -17.35
C TRP A 129 -1.29 -11.86 -17.84
N LEU A 130 -1.30 -10.89 -16.95
CA LEU A 130 -0.62 -9.60 -17.05
C LEU A 130 0.49 -9.58 -15.99
N TYR A 131 1.72 -9.31 -16.39
CA TYR A 131 2.87 -9.19 -15.51
C TYR A 131 3.14 -7.73 -15.18
N LEU A 132 3.39 -7.44 -13.92
CA LEU A 132 3.71 -6.12 -13.39
C LEU A 132 5.07 -6.17 -12.71
N CYS A 133 6.04 -5.40 -13.22
CA CYS A 133 7.29 -5.11 -12.54
C CYS A 133 7.17 -3.75 -11.85
N VAL A 134 7.66 -3.63 -10.61
CA VAL A 134 7.72 -2.36 -9.87
C VAL A 134 9.11 -2.08 -9.34
N ILE A 135 9.41 -0.80 -9.20
CA ILE A 135 10.59 -0.28 -8.49
C ILE A 135 10.06 0.60 -7.36
N LEU A 136 10.42 0.27 -6.13
CA LEU A 136 10.09 1.06 -4.94
C LEU A 136 11.34 1.72 -4.39
N ASP A 137 11.22 2.99 -4.01
CA ASP A 137 12.19 3.64 -3.14
C ASP A 137 11.97 3.15 -1.70
N LEU A 138 13.01 2.58 -1.11
CA LEU A 138 12.92 1.96 0.21
C LEU A 138 12.69 2.99 1.34
N TYR A 139 13.19 4.22 1.18
CA TYR A 139 12.99 5.30 2.13
C TYR A 139 11.52 5.72 2.26
N SER A 140 10.89 6.00 1.13
CA SER A 140 9.53 6.56 1.08
C SER A 140 8.44 5.52 0.83
N ARG A 141 8.80 4.28 0.49
CA ARG A 141 7.88 3.25 0.01
C ARG A 141 7.15 3.66 -1.29
N LYS A 142 7.59 4.71 -1.96
CA LYS A 142 7.01 5.21 -3.20
C LYS A 142 7.32 4.28 -4.36
N VAL A 143 6.33 3.98 -5.17
CA VAL A 143 6.54 3.32 -6.46
C VAL A 143 7.06 4.37 -7.44
N ILE A 144 8.34 4.29 -7.77
CA ILE A 144 9.05 5.26 -8.61
C ILE A 144 9.16 4.81 -10.06
N GLY A 145 9.01 3.51 -10.31
CA GLY A 145 9.00 2.95 -11.65
C GLY A 145 8.15 1.69 -11.70
N TRP A 146 7.47 1.48 -12.80
CA TRP A 146 6.69 0.27 -13.04
C TRP A 146 6.46 0.06 -14.53
N SER A 147 6.23 -1.19 -14.91
CA SER A 147 5.83 -1.54 -16.27
C SER A 147 4.94 -2.76 -16.26
N MET A 148 4.10 -2.89 -17.26
CA MET A 148 3.20 -4.04 -17.43
C MET A 148 3.34 -4.61 -18.84
N ASP A 149 3.27 -5.94 -18.96
CA ASP A 149 3.34 -6.66 -20.23
C ASP A 149 2.61 -8.02 -20.14
N LYS A 150 2.23 -8.57 -21.28
CA LYS A 150 1.67 -9.92 -21.41
C LYS A 150 2.72 -11.04 -21.17
N SER A 151 3.99 -10.68 -21.10
CA SER A 151 5.11 -11.62 -20.95
C SER A 151 6.12 -11.13 -19.91
N MET A 152 6.65 -12.06 -19.11
CA MET A 152 7.66 -11.80 -18.08
C MET A 152 9.07 -11.86 -18.67
N LYS A 153 9.38 -10.96 -19.63
CA LYS A 153 10.70 -10.89 -20.27
C LYS A 153 11.56 -9.78 -19.63
N MET A 154 12.88 -9.83 -19.85
CA MET A 154 13.85 -8.82 -19.43
C MET A 154 13.41 -7.37 -19.78
N LYS A 155 12.76 -7.18 -20.94
CA LYS A 155 12.23 -5.87 -21.38
C LYS A 155 11.25 -5.25 -20.38
N LEU A 156 10.49 -6.07 -19.64
CA LEU A 156 9.58 -5.62 -18.61
C LEU A 156 10.36 -4.91 -17.48
N VAL A 157 11.42 -5.55 -16.96
CA VAL A 157 12.29 -4.97 -15.93
C VAL A 157 12.99 -3.71 -16.42
N LEU A 158 13.56 -3.76 -17.61
CA LEU A 158 14.27 -2.63 -18.20
C LEU A 158 13.38 -1.38 -18.34
N LYS A 159 12.12 -1.54 -18.75
CA LYS A 159 11.17 -0.42 -18.85
C LYS A 159 10.89 0.20 -17.48
N ALA A 160 10.68 -0.63 -16.44
CA ALA A 160 10.45 -0.13 -15.09
C ALA A 160 11.66 0.64 -14.54
N ILE A 161 12.89 0.12 -14.75
CA ILE A 161 14.13 0.79 -14.31
C ILE A 161 14.31 2.11 -15.05
N LYS A 162 14.13 2.15 -16.38
CA LYS A 162 14.23 3.39 -17.17
C LYS A 162 13.24 4.45 -16.72
N GLN A 163 12.00 4.07 -16.40
CA GLN A 163 11.00 4.98 -15.85
C GLN A 163 11.43 5.54 -14.48
N ALA A 164 11.98 4.69 -13.60
CA ALA A 164 12.48 5.11 -12.28
C ALA A 164 13.63 6.11 -12.42
N ILE A 165 14.61 5.85 -13.30
CA ILE A 165 15.70 6.79 -13.59
C ILE A 165 15.16 8.12 -14.10
N GLY A 166 14.24 8.11 -15.08
CA GLY A 166 13.65 9.33 -15.63
C GLY A 166 12.91 10.17 -14.58
N ARG A 167 12.27 9.54 -13.60
CA ARG A 167 11.59 10.25 -12.50
C ARG A 167 12.52 10.78 -11.42
N ARG A 168 13.65 10.12 -11.22
CA ARG A 168 14.60 10.46 -10.14
C ARG A 168 15.76 11.34 -10.60
N GLY A 169 16.03 11.39 -11.89
CA GLY A 169 17.09 12.21 -12.51
C GLY A 169 18.50 11.66 -12.29
N SER A 170 18.75 10.83 -11.31
CA SER A 170 20.04 10.20 -11.03
C SER A 170 19.87 8.82 -10.41
N SER A 171 20.80 7.93 -10.72
CA SER A 171 20.91 6.57 -10.18
C SER A 171 22.31 6.27 -9.63
N GLU A 172 23.20 7.25 -9.61
CA GLU A 172 24.59 7.07 -9.18
C GLU A 172 24.68 6.64 -7.72
N GLY A 173 25.33 5.49 -7.49
CA GLY A 173 25.52 4.90 -6.17
C GLY A 173 24.29 4.25 -5.55
N VAL A 174 23.12 4.31 -6.21
CA VAL A 174 21.88 3.68 -5.72
C VAL A 174 22.03 2.17 -5.68
N ILE A 175 21.68 1.55 -4.56
CA ILE A 175 21.56 0.09 -4.49
C ILE A 175 20.21 -0.31 -5.09
N ILE A 176 20.21 -1.16 -6.13
CA ILE A 176 18.99 -1.77 -6.65
C ILE A 176 18.94 -3.24 -6.23
N HIS A 177 17.96 -3.59 -5.41
CA HIS A 177 17.79 -4.94 -4.86
C HIS A 177 16.60 -5.65 -5.51
N SER A 178 16.81 -6.93 -5.86
CA SER A 178 15.77 -7.78 -6.46
C SER A 178 15.89 -9.23 -5.99
N ASP A 179 14.92 -10.05 -6.35
CA ASP A 179 15.06 -11.49 -6.30
C ASP A 179 16.10 -11.99 -7.34
N ARG A 180 16.36 -13.31 -7.34
CA ARG A 180 17.26 -13.96 -8.31
C ARG A 180 16.55 -14.38 -9.59
N GLY A 181 15.46 -13.74 -9.96
CA GLY A 181 14.76 -14.06 -11.21
C GLY A 181 15.68 -13.90 -12.43
N VAL A 182 15.55 -14.78 -13.42
CA VAL A 182 16.35 -14.77 -14.66
C VAL A 182 16.31 -13.41 -15.38
N GLN A 183 15.24 -12.64 -15.18
CA GLN A 183 15.05 -11.31 -15.76
C GLN A 183 16.05 -10.30 -15.20
N TYR A 184 16.35 -10.37 -13.88
CA TYR A 184 17.32 -9.52 -13.20
C TYR A 184 18.76 -10.00 -13.34
N ALA A 185 18.95 -11.33 -13.46
CA ALA A 185 20.26 -11.96 -13.66
C ALA A 185 20.74 -11.88 -15.12
N ALA A 186 19.92 -11.40 -16.05
CA ALA A 186 20.31 -11.25 -17.45
C ALA A 186 21.50 -10.28 -17.59
N LEU A 187 22.57 -10.71 -18.30
CA LEU A 187 23.79 -9.93 -18.49
C LEU A 187 23.53 -8.50 -18.98
N PHE A 188 22.55 -8.34 -19.87
CA PHE A 188 22.18 -6.99 -20.36
C PHE A 188 21.66 -6.09 -19.24
N ILE A 189 20.87 -6.62 -18.28
CA ILE A 189 20.39 -5.83 -17.13
C ILE A 189 21.56 -5.47 -16.22
N GLN A 190 22.46 -6.43 -15.94
CA GLN A 190 23.65 -6.18 -15.12
C GLN A 190 24.51 -5.05 -15.74
N TYR A 191 24.83 -5.17 -17.04
CA TYR A 191 25.56 -4.14 -17.79
C TYR A 191 24.83 -2.78 -17.78
N PHE A 192 23.51 -2.80 -17.99
CA PHE A 192 22.70 -1.57 -17.96
C PHE A 192 22.75 -0.89 -16.58
N LEU A 193 22.65 -1.65 -15.51
CA LEU A 193 22.70 -1.13 -14.13
C LEU A 193 24.08 -0.54 -13.84
N GLU A 194 25.15 -1.27 -14.15
CA GLU A 194 26.53 -0.82 -13.96
C GLU A 194 26.80 0.48 -14.72
N LYS A 195 26.44 0.54 -16.02
CA LYS A 195 26.60 1.73 -16.86
C LYS A 195 25.84 2.97 -16.32
N ASN A 196 24.78 2.78 -15.57
CA ASN A 196 24.01 3.85 -14.94
C ASN A 196 24.36 4.06 -13.45
N GLY A 197 25.51 3.56 -12.99
CA GLY A 197 26.04 3.80 -11.65
C GLY A 197 25.34 3.07 -10.52
N PHE A 198 24.49 2.08 -10.80
CA PHE A 198 23.83 1.28 -9.77
C PHE A 198 24.78 0.27 -9.12
N LYS A 199 24.55 0.01 -7.84
CA LYS A 199 25.08 -1.16 -7.13
C LYS A 199 24.01 -2.24 -7.10
N GLN A 200 24.18 -3.30 -7.90
CA GLN A 200 23.21 -4.39 -7.91
C GLN A 200 23.32 -5.26 -6.67
N SER A 201 22.16 -5.62 -6.11
CA SER A 201 22.02 -6.52 -4.97
C SER A 201 20.93 -7.55 -5.25
N MET A 202 21.15 -8.80 -4.88
CA MET A 202 20.17 -9.88 -5.08
C MET A 202 19.93 -10.66 -3.79
N SER A 203 18.68 -11.08 -3.57
CA SER A 203 18.27 -11.93 -2.45
C SER A 203 19.09 -13.22 -2.38
N ARG A 204 19.25 -13.80 -1.20
CA ARG A 204 19.83 -15.14 -1.04
C ARG A 204 18.90 -16.21 -1.61
N LYS A 205 19.47 -17.34 -2.02
CA LYS A 205 18.68 -18.45 -2.59
C LYS A 205 17.67 -18.98 -1.56
N GLY A 206 16.38 -18.98 -1.92
CA GLY A 206 15.31 -19.52 -1.08
C GLY A 206 14.93 -18.63 0.13
N ASN A 207 15.49 -17.44 0.27
CA ASN A 207 15.14 -16.54 1.36
C ASN A 207 14.12 -15.48 0.91
N CYS A 208 12.83 -15.74 1.16
CA CYS A 208 11.73 -14.81 0.84
C CYS A 208 11.80 -13.49 1.65
N TYR A 209 12.43 -13.49 2.82
CA TYR A 209 12.53 -12.29 3.65
C TYR A 209 13.45 -11.22 3.06
N ASP A 210 14.33 -11.58 2.12
CA ASP A 210 15.28 -10.63 1.53
C ASP A 210 14.60 -9.60 0.61
N ASN A 211 13.35 -9.82 0.14
CA ASN A 211 12.57 -8.88 -0.68
C ASN A 211 11.20 -8.51 -0.05
N ALA A 212 11.07 -8.62 1.26
CA ALA A 212 9.81 -8.48 1.99
C ALA A 212 9.07 -7.16 1.76
N VAL A 213 9.78 -6.06 1.45
CA VAL A 213 9.16 -4.75 1.22
C VAL A 213 8.36 -4.74 -0.07
N THR A 214 8.92 -5.24 -1.17
CA THR A 214 8.24 -5.30 -2.46
C THR A 214 7.11 -6.33 -2.43
N GLU A 215 7.32 -7.46 -1.75
CA GLU A 215 6.26 -8.45 -1.50
C GLU A 215 5.10 -7.85 -0.70
N SER A 216 5.38 -7.04 0.32
CA SER A 216 4.36 -6.31 1.09
C SER A 216 3.57 -5.31 0.24
N PHE A 217 4.22 -4.65 -0.72
CA PHE A 217 3.54 -3.80 -1.70
C PHE A 217 2.59 -4.63 -2.57
N PHE A 218 3.05 -5.74 -3.13
CA PHE A 218 2.19 -6.61 -3.95
C PHE A 218 1.04 -7.22 -3.17
N HIS A 219 1.28 -7.61 -1.93
CA HIS A 219 0.20 -8.04 -1.03
C HIS A 219 -0.85 -6.93 -0.89
N THR A 220 -0.40 -5.70 -0.63
CA THR A 220 -1.26 -4.53 -0.50
C THR A 220 -2.04 -4.27 -1.79
N LEU A 221 -1.37 -4.19 -2.94
CA LEU A 221 -2.01 -4.01 -4.25
C LEU A 221 -3.10 -5.07 -4.51
N LYS A 222 -2.77 -6.34 -4.26
CA LYS A 222 -3.71 -7.45 -4.51
C LYS A 222 -4.90 -7.43 -3.55
N THR A 223 -4.67 -7.26 -2.26
CA THR A 223 -5.73 -7.33 -1.24
C THR A 223 -6.57 -6.07 -1.14
N GLU A 224 -6.02 -4.92 -1.46
CA GLU A 224 -6.73 -3.65 -1.38
C GLU A 224 -7.37 -3.24 -2.73
N HIS A 225 -6.97 -3.85 -3.86
CA HIS A 225 -7.44 -3.45 -5.18
C HIS A 225 -7.74 -4.63 -6.12
N VAL A 226 -6.74 -5.41 -6.52
CA VAL A 226 -6.87 -6.40 -7.60
C VAL A 226 -7.94 -7.45 -7.32
N TYR A 227 -8.07 -7.95 -6.09
CA TYR A 227 -9.03 -9.00 -5.73
C TYR A 227 -10.48 -8.54 -5.68
N PHE A 228 -10.74 -7.25 -5.78
CA PHE A 228 -12.09 -6.69 -5.94
C PHE A 228 -12.50 -6.53 -7.41
N GLU A 229 -11.56 -6.75 -8.34
CA GLU A 229 -11.78 -6.54 -9.77
C GLU A 229 -11.91 -7.87 -10.51
N ASN A 230 -12.63 -7.84 -11.62
CA ASN A 230 -12.77 -8.95 -12.56
C ASN A 230 -12.44 -8.45 -13.96
N TYR A 231 -11.14 -8.26 -14.23
CA TYR A 231 -10.66 -7.67 -15.48
C TYR A 231 -11.01 -8.53 -16.69
N LYS A 232 -11.71 -7.92 -17.64
CA LYS A 232 -12.03 -8.57 -18.93
C LYS A 232 -10.81 -8.59 -19.84
N THR A 233 -10.06 -7.49 -19.89
CA THR A 233 -8.89 -7.32 -20.76
C THR A 233 -7.65 -6.91 -19.97
N ARG A 234 -6.46 -7.12 -20.57
CA ARG A 234 -5.21 -6.58 -20.02
C ARG A 234 -5.20 -5.05 -20.00
N ALA A 235 -5.80 -4.41 -21.00
CA ALA A 235 -5.90 -2.95 -21.07
C ALA A 235 -6.69 -2.38 -19.89
N GLU A 236 -7.82 -3.00 -19.53
CA GLU A 236 -8.61 -2.65 -18.37
C GLU A 236 -7.79 -2.77 -17.07
N ALA A 237 -7.09 -3.90 -16.88
CA ALA A 237 -6.22 -4.12 -15.74
C ALA A 237 -5.08 -3.09 -15.68
N MET A 238 -4.45 -2.77 -16.81
CA MET A 238 -3.38 -1.77 -16.88
C MET A 238 -3.86 -0.39 -16.45
N SER A 239 -5.00 0.07 -16.92
CA SER A 239 -5.59 1.37 -16.53
C SER A 239 -5.95 1.41 -15.05
N SER A 240 -6.55 0.34 -14.53
CA SER A 240 -6.94 0.22 -13.14
C SER A 240 -5.72 0.26 -12.20
N ILE A 241 -4.67 -0.51 -12.52
CA ILE A 241 -3.43 -0.57 -11.74
C ILE A 241 -2.65 0.73 -11.83
N PHE A 242 -2.62 1.38 -12.99
CA PHE A 242 -2.08 2.71 -13.16
C PHE A 242 -2.71 3.70 -12.16
N SER A 243 -4.03 3.78 -12.14
CA SER A 243 -4.76 4.67 -11.24
C SER A 243 -4.49 4.34 -9.77
N TYR A 244 -4.41 3.04 -9.44
CA TYR A 244 -4.09 2.63 -8.08
C TYR A 244 -2.67 3.07 -7.67
N ILE A 245 -1.66 2.85 -8.50
CA ILE A 245 -0.25 3.16 -8.17
C ILE A 245 -0.04 4.67 -8.10
N GLU A 246 -0.40 5.39 -9.17
CA GLU A 246 -0.02 6.80 -9.33
C GLU A 246 -0.89 7.71 -8.47
N ILE A 247 -2.20 7.50 -8.47
CA ILE A 247 -3.12 8.39 -7.78
C ILE A 247 -3.30 7.96 -6.32
N PHE A 248 -3.71 6.71 -6.08
CA PHE A 248 -4.07 6.32 -4.74
C PHE A 248 -2.85 5.95 -3.89
N TYR A 249 -2.02 4.97 -4.33
CA TYR A 249 -0.93 4.44 -3.50
C TYR A 249 0.13 5.50 -3.20
N ASN A 250 0.63 6.18 -4.22
CA ASN A 250 1.69 7.17 -4.05
C ASN A 250 1.18 8.46 -3.40
N MET A 251 0.03 9.00 -3.81
CA MET A 251 -0.42 10.34 -3.42
C MET A 251 -1.34 10.35 -2.20
N GLU A 252 -2.19 9.34 -2.02
CA GLU A 252 -3.26 9.38 -1.01
C GLU A 252 -3.14 8.31 0.08
N ARG A 253 -2.66 7.09 -0.29
CA ARG A 253 -2.72 5.95 0.62
C ARG A 253 -1.87 6.16 1.87
N ARG A 254 -2.52 6.06 3.04
CA ARG A 254 -1.84 6.14 4.33
C ARG A 254 -1.01 4.90 4.61
N HIS A 255 0.28 5.10 4.79
CA HIS A 255 1.24 4.04 5.04
C HIS A 255 1.64 3.99 6.52
N SER A 256 1.42 2.86 7.20
CA SER A 256 1.68 2.73 8.65
C SER A 256 3.15 2.94 9.02
N SER A 257 4.09 2.44 8.21
CA SER A 257 5.53 2.62 8.46
C SER A 257 6.02 4.05 8.23
N LEU A 258 5.20 4.90 7.59
CA LEU A 258 5.49 6.32 7.33
C LEU A 258 4.68 7.26 8.25
N GLY A 259 4.22 6.78 9.41
CA GLY A 259 3.40 7.59 10.33
C GLY A 259 2.00 7.89 9.82
N TYR A 260 1.45 7.05 8.94
CA TYR A 260 0.14 7.21 8.31
C TYR A 260 0.03 8.43 7.37
N ILE A 261 1.10 8.79 6.70
CA ILE A 261 1.09 9.71 5.56
C ILE A 261 1.35 8.95 4.26
N SER A 262 1.07 9.58 3.12
CA SER A 262 1.34 8.96 1.82
C SER A 262 2.82 9.02 1.46
N PRO A 263 3.31 8.14 0.57
CA PRO A 263 4.68 8.17 0.07
C PRO A 263 5.11 9.54 -0.46
N ASP A 264 4.27 10.20 -1.25
CA ASP A 264 4.54 11.53 -1.81
C ASP A 264 4.68 12.60 -0.74
N ASN A 265 3.76 12.63 0.23
CA ASN A 265 3.84 13.57 1.34
C ASN A 265 5.05 13.32 2.22
N TYR A 266 5.45 12.05 2.40
CA TYR A 266 6.65 11.70 3.15
C TYR A 266 7.92 12.27 2.50
N GLU A 267 8.05 12.15 1.16
CA GLU A 267 9.17 12.74 0.42
C GLU A 267 9.14 14.27 0.42
N ARG A 268 7.94 14.88 0.30
CA ARG A 268 7.80 16.33 0.34
C ARG A 268 8.29 16.91 1.68
N ILE A 269 7.86 16.31 2.80
CA ILE A 269 8.30 16.73 4.15
C ILE A 269 9.81 16.53 4.33
N ALA A 270 10.37 15.44 3.77
CA ALA A 270 11.82 15.20 3.84
C ALA A 270 12.62 16.27 3.09
N LYS A 271 12.16 16.67 1.90
CA LYS A 271 12.79 17.72 1.09
C LYS A 271 12.70 19.10 1.77
N GLU A 272 11.55 19.43 2.37
CA GLU A 272 11.37 20.69 3.10
C GLU A 272 12.30 20.80 4.32
N LYS A 273 12.72 19.69 4.92
CA LYS A 273 13.67 19.68 6.05
C LYS A 273 15.14 19.81 5.63
N THR A 274 15.45 19.54 4.37
CA THR A 274 16.81 19.58 3.81
C THR A 274 17.09 20.83 2.98
N ALA A 275 16.08 21.62 2.68
CA ALA A 275 16.16 22.94 2.03
C ALA A 275 16.29 24.05 3.07
#